data_22f42b3458d7d6a955f027c4582b84d4
#
_entry.id   22f42b3458d7d6a955f027c4582b84d4
#
_cell.length_a   1.000
_cell.length_b   1.000
_cell.length_c   1.000
_cell.angle_alpha   90.00
_cell.angle_beta   90.00
_cell.angle_gamma   90.00
#
_symmetry.space_group_name_H-M   'P 1'
#
loop_
_entity.id
_entity.type
_entity.pdbx_description
1 polymer ?
#
loop_
_entity_poly.entity_id
_entity_poly.type
_entity_poly.pdbx_seq_one_letter_code
_entity_poly.pdbx_strand_id
1 'polypeptide(L)'
;MSEKTKKKKNPVLKAIKIILLVLLCLILAIFVAAYGYFRSKFALMREDGSWTQEANTEASGEQEAPHFGEVAGPSGSAEDTETEAETLDPAYGELESKEVIPATGEVKEDKEVFNLLLIGSDERTGVYSDYSRGDTCMLLSINTSGEVPVISLVSLQRDMAVQVLEGEFAGEYDKLTHTFRYGGAELMMRQVQEAFKVDVDYYVRINFEVFKAGIDAIGGVDVYMDDAEVTYFHDGHISSDVFVGTNHLNGELALAYSRLREIDSDWNRIQRQREVVIAALQQVRSMSLTEIDALIDTLLPMVRTNLTEWKVAQLLLLLPSVMNAEIQQMSIPVKGTYGSMIDKNNRYVLSVDFETNSQILHDFLYGEGE
;
A
#
# COMPACT_ATOMS: atom_id res chain seq x y z
N MET A 1 30.57 5.23 76.31
CA MET A 1 30.83 6.19 75.23
C MET A 1 31.15 5.41 73.96
N SER A 2 30.19 5.32 73.00
CA SER A 2 30.37 4.58 71.73
C SER A 2 30.70 5.58 70.63
N GLU A 3 31.93 5.53 70.15
CA GLU A 3 32.40 6.34 69.03
C GLU A 3 31.79 5.85 67.74
N LYS A 4 30.88 6.61 67.14
CA LYS A 4 30.37 6.40 65.78
C LYS A 4 31.44 6.75 64.79
N THR A 5 32.15 5.75 64.25
CA THR A 5 33.06 5.89 63.09
C THR A 5 32.28 6.36 61.87
N LYS A 6 32.41 7.62 61.49
CA LYS A 6 31.92 8.15 60.17
C LYS A 6 32.66 7.46 59.04
N LYS A 7 32.00 6.53 58.34
CA LYS A 7 32.51 5.93 57.08
C LYS A 7 32.77 7.05 56.08
N LYS A 8 34.05 7.30 55.73
CA LYS A 8 34.49 8.21 54.66
C LYS A 8 33.89 7.71 53.35
N LYS A 9 32.97 8.47 52.78
CA LYS A 9 32.39 8.17 51.45
C LYS A 9 33.49 8.21 50.40
N ASN A 10 33.75 7.09 49.72
CA ASN A 10 34.76 6.94 48.70
C ASN A 10 34.55 7.95 47.54
N PRO A 11 35.47 8.89 47.27
CA PRO A 11 35.28 9.95 46.26
C PRO A 11 35.13 9.38 44.85
N VAL A 12 35.72 8.21 44.54
CA VAL A 12 35.57 7.51 43.27
C VAL A 12 34.16 7.03 43.06
N LEU A 13 33.50 6.49 44.10
CA LEU A 13 32.11 6.04 44.04
C LEU A 13 31.13 7.19 43.81
N LYS A 14 31.50 8.39 44.29
CA LYS A 14 30.71 9.62 44.10
C LYS A 14 30.83 10.13 42.64
N ALA A 15 32.06 10.09 42.08
CA ALA A 15 32.31 10.44 40.68
C ALA A 15 31.58 9.50 39.72
N ILE A 16 31.62 8.17 39.95
CA ILE A 16 30.89 7.18 39.14
C ILE A 16 29.37 7.42 39.15
N LYS A 17 28.78 7.74 40.32
CA LYS A 17 27.34 8.06 40.41
C LYS A 17 26.96 9.32 39.63
N ILE A 18 27.84 10.35 39.64
CA ILE A 18 27.60 11.60 38.89
C ILE A 18 27.67 11.32 37.39
N ILE A 19 28.67 10.54 36.93
CA ILE A 19 28.80 10.15 35.51
C ILE A 19 27.57 9.35 35.06
N LEU A 20 27.14 8.36 35.84
CA LEU A 20 25.90 7.58 35.55
C LEU A 20 24.65 8.45 35.50
N LEU A 21 24.53 9.42 36.42
CA LEU A 21 23.40 10.36 36.42
C LEU A 21 23.40 11.26 35.16
N VAL A 22 24.55 11.78 34.77
CA VAL A 22 24.72 12.60 33.54
C VAL A 22 24.38 11.77 32.30
N LEU A 23 24.85 10.53 32.26
CA LEU A 23 24.58 9.61 31.14
C LEU A 23 23.07 9.28 31.06
N LEU A 24 22.43 9.05 32.19
CA LEU A 24 20.97 8.85 32.27
C LEU A 24 20.20 10.09 31.82
N CYS A 25 20.62 11.29 32.22
CA CYS A 25 20.02 12.56 31.79
C CYS A 25 20.20 12.79 30.27
N LEU A 26 21.37 12.44 29.69
CA LEU A 26 21.60 12.50 28.26
C LEU A 26 20.70 11.52 27.49
N ILE A 27 20.58 10.28 27.96
CA ILE A 27 19.69 9.29 27.39
C ILE A 27 18.22 9.78 27.44
N LEU A 28 17.80 10.33 28.59
CA LEU A 28 16.46 10.88 28.75
C LEU A 28 16.20 12.08 27.82
N ALA A 29 17.18 12.95 27.64
CA ALA A 29 17.11 14.10 26.72
C ALA A 29 16.98 13.63 25.25
N ILE A 30 17.73 12.60 24.87
CA ILE A 30 17.61 11.97 23.54
C ILE A 30 16.22 11.37 23.36
N PHE A 31 15.69 10.66 24.38
CA PHE A 31 14.33 10.11 24.33
C PHE A 31 13.26 11.20 24.19
N VAL A 32 13.38 12.29 24.93
CA VAL A 32 12.43 13.42 24.86
C VAL A 32 12.51 14.10 23.50
N ALA A 33 13.72 14.29 22.95
CA ALA A 33 13.91 14.86 21.62
C ALA A 33 13.35 13.95 20.52
N ALA A 34 13.61 12.64 20.59
CA ALA A 34 13.07 11.66 19.68
C ALA A 34 11.52 11.61 19.76
N TYR A 35 10.96 11.60 20.97
CA TYR A 35 9.52 11.66 21.18
C TYR A 35 8.89 12.93 20.60
N GLY A 36 9.52 14.10 20.83
CA GLY A 36 9.06 15.38 20.26
C GLY A 36 9.13 15.39 18.72
N TYR A 37 10.20 14.84 18.16
CA TYR A 37 10.36 14.66 16.72
C TYR A 37 9.25 13.75 16.13
N PHE A 38 9.07 12.57 16.69
CA PHE A 38 8.02 11.66 16.26
C PHE A 38 6.62 12.29 16.39
N ARG A 39 6.31 12.92 17.51
CA ARG A 39 5.04 13.60 17.73
C ARG A 39 4.76 14.72 16.70
N SER A 40 5.80 15.47 16.27
CA SER A 40 5.64 16.50 15.23
C SER A 40 5.30 15.90 13.87
N LYS A 41 5.91 14.75 13.51
CA LYS A 41 5.60 14.02 12.27
C LYS A 41 4.18 13.46 12.30
N PHE A 42 3.72 12.97 13.45
CA PHE A 42 2.38 12.44 13.62
C PHE A 42 1.27 13.49 13.53
N ALA A 43 1.55 14.72 13.97
CA ALA A 43 0.60 15.81 13.80
C ALA A 43 0.28 16.09 12.32
N LEU A 44 1.09 15.55 11.40
CA LEU A 44 0.89 15.65 9.95
C LEU A 44 0.02 14.52 9.38
N MET A 45 -0.07 13.36 10.08
CA MET A 45 -0.92 12.26 9.61
C MET A 45 -2.40 12.63 9.74
N ARG A 46 -3.14 12.36 8.67
CA ARG A 46 -4.60 12.36 8.75
C ARG A 46 -5.04 10.92 8.98
N GLU A 47 -5.57 10.63 10.16
CA GLU A 47 -6.32 9.41 10.37
C GLU A 47 -7.45 9.37 9.35
N ASP A 48 -7.69 8.22 8.76
CA ASP A 48 -8.90 7.93 8.00
C ASP A 48 -10.01 7.85 9.06
N GLY A 49 -10.37 9.06 9.57
CA GLY A 49 -11.28 9.19 10.69
C GLY A 49 -12.56 8.46 10.36
N SER A 50 -12.93 7.55 11.26
CA SER A 50 -14.20 6.84 11.29
C SER A 50 -15.26 7.58 10.48
N TRP A 51 -15.85 6.91 9.53
CA TRP A 51 -17.01 7.27 8.71
C TRP A 51 -18.17 7.77 9.60
N THR A 52 -18.03 8.93 10.23
CA THR A 52 -19.13 9.59 10.90
C THR A 52 -19.89 10.39 9.84
N GLN A 53 -21.20 10.20 9.80
CA GLN A 53 -22.16 10.88 8.91
C GLN A 53 -22.07 12.42 8.90
N GLU A 54 -21.15 13.02 9.61
CA GLU A 54 -20.99 14.49 9.70
C GLU A 54 -20.31 15.14 8.49
N ALA A 55 -19.56 14.37 7.68
CA ALA A 55 -18.92 14.90 6.46
C ALA A 55 -19.90 15.14 5.30
N ASN A 56 -21.12 14.59 5.36
CA ASN A 56 -22.12 14.73 4.30
C ASN A 56 -22.94 16.04 4.37
N THR A 57 -22.75 16.88 5.37
CA THR A 57 -23.57 18.09 5.55
C THR A 57 -22.91 19.36 4.98
N GLU A 58 -21.62 19.34 4.67
CA GLU A 58 -20.91 20.51 4.11
C GLU A 58 -20.66 20.48 2.59
N ALA A 59 -20.92 19.35 1.93
CA ALA A 59 -20.71 19.19 0.48
C ALA A 59 -21.87 19.68 -0.40
N SER A 60 -22.93 20.26 0.16
CA SER A 60 -24.06 20.79 -0.60
C SER A 60 -23.99 22.32 -0.90
N GLY A 61 -22.82 22.91 -0.77
CA GLY A 61 -22.56 24.29 -1.17
C GLY A 61 -21.91 24.32 -2.55
N GLU A 62 -22.68 24.75 -3.57
CA GLU A 62 -22.17 25.08 -4.90
C GLU A 62 -20.99 26.04 -4.82
N GLN A 63 -19.78 25.57 -5.12
CA GLN A 63 -18.67 26.43 -5.49
C GLN A 63 -18.13 25.94 -6.84
N GLU A 64 -18.29 26.79 -7.85
CA GLU A 64 -17.67 26.64 -9.16
C GLU A 64 -16.14 26.47 -9.01
N ALA A 65 -15.63 25.36 -9.50
CA ALA A 65 -14.19 25.11 -9.57
C ALA A 65 -13.55 25.96 -10.68
N PRO A 66 -12.35 26.52 -10.47
CA PRO A 66 -11.66 27.26 -11.52
C PRO A 66 -11.23 26.33 -12.66
N HIS A 67 -11.58 26.72 -13.88
CA HIS A 67 -11.19 26.11 -15.14
C HIS A 67 -9.65 26.13 -15.27
N PHE A 68 -9.00 24.98 -15.18
CA PHE A 68 -7.67 24.78 -15.73
C PHE A 68 -7.80 24.03 -17.07
N GLY A 69 -7.12 24.56 -18.09
CA GLY A 69 -7.25 24.15 -19.46
C GLY A 69 -7.01 22.65 -19.67
N GLU A 70 -7.92 22.04 -20.42
CA GLU A 70 -7.87 20.69 -20.93
C GLU A 70 -6.63 20.49 -21.78
N VAL A 71 -5.75 19.61 -21.37
CA VAL A 71 -4.92 18.87 -22.29
C VAL A 71 -5.76 17.67 -22.73
N ALA A 72 -6.18 17.69 -23.99
CA ALA A 72 -7.02 16.66 -24.58
C ALA A 72 -6.28 15.31 -24.65
N GLY A 73 -6.50 14.47 -23.65
CA GLY A 73 -6.42 13.03 -23.81
C GLY A 73 -7.74 12.53 -24.44
N PRO A 74 -7.80 11.35 -25.05
CA PRO A 74 -9.02 10.87 -25.67
C PRO A 74 -10.16 10.92 -24.65
N SER A 75 -11.12 11.81 -24.89
CA SER A 75 -12.23 12.11 -24.01
C SER A 75 -13.21 10.96 -24.00
N GLY A 76 -13.13 10.12 -22.97
CA GLY A 76 -14.27 9.37 -22.50
C GLY A 76 -14.87 10.13 -21.34
N SER A 77 -15.93 10.89 -21.59
CA SER A 77 -16.77 11.48 -20.56
C SER A 77 -17.44 10.34 -19.79
N ALA A 78 -16.95 10.05 -18.59
CA ALA A 78 -17.68 9.18 -17.67
C ALA A 78 -18.74 10.03 -16.98
N GLU A 79 -19.90 10.21 -17.62
CA GLU A 79 -21.15 10.34 -16.90
C GLU A 79 -21.37 9.01 -16.19
N ASP A 80 -21.55 9.05 -14.87
CA ASP A 80 -21.96 7.93 -14.03
C ASP A 80 -23.42 7.50 -14.37
N THR A 81 -23.58 6.92 -15.53
CA THR A 81 -24.74 6.10 -15.83
C THR A 81 -24.30 4.65 -15.68
N GLU A 82 -24.93 3.92 -14.75
CA GLU A 82 -24.79 2.49 -14.46
C GLU A 82 -25.14 1.59 -15.68
N THR A 83 -24.60 1.85 -16.85
CA THR A 83 -24.84 1.08 -18.08
C THR A 83 -23.66 1.07 -19.02
N GLU A 84 -22.44 1.08 -18.52
CA GLU A 84 -21.40 0.43 -19.28
C GLU A 84 -21.30 -1.00 -18.75
N ALA A 85 -21.75 -1.94 -19.56
CA ALA A 85 -21.36 -3.33 -19.46
C ALA A 85 -19.82 -3.27 -19.40
N GLU A 86 -19.24 -3.50 -18.21
CA GLU A 86 -17.78 -3.67 -18.07
C GLU A 86 -17.42 -4.70 -19.14
N THR A 87 -16.77 -4.22 -20.20
CA THR A 87 -16.36 -5.07 -21.29
C THR A 87 -15.49 -6.15 -20.67
N LEU A 88 -16.01 -7.34 -20.72
CA LEU A 88 -15.37 -8.56 -20.22
C LEU A 88 -13.92 -8.51 -20.68
N ASP A 89 -12.96 -8.59 -19.74
CA ASP A 89 -11.59 -8.89 -20.16
C ASP A 89 -11.67 -10.19 -20.97
N PRO A 90 -11.37 -10.18 -22.28
CA PRO A 90 -11.49 -11.37 -23.13
C PRO A 90 -10.75 -12.58 -22.54
N ALA A 91 -9.72 -12.35 -21.75
CA ALA A 91 -8.95 -13.36 -21.05
C ALA A 91 -9.80 -14.15 -20.03
N TYR A 92 -10.88 -13.58 -19.49
CA TYR A 92 -11.74 -14.30 -18.53
C TYR A 92 -12.78 -15.21 -19.22
N GLY A 93 -13.17 -14.91 -20.45
CA GLY A 93 -14.12 -15.72 -21.20
C GLY A 93 -13.57 -17.08 -21.65
N GLU A 94 -12.25 -17.24 -21.69
CA GLU A 94 -11.56 -18.49 -22.03
C GLU A 94 -11.25 -19.37 -20.80
N LEU A 95 -11.47 -18.87 -19.59
CA LEU A 95 -11.20 -19.62 -18.36
C LEU A 95 -12.29 -20.66 -18.09
N GLU A 96 -11.88 -21.81 -17.56
CA GLU A 96 -12.85 -22.81 -17.06
C GLU A 96 -13.73 -22.20 -15.96
N SER A 97 -15.02 -22.54 -16.00
CA SER A 97 -15.92 -22.23 -14.89
C SER A 97 -15.55 -23.07 -13.68
N LYS A 98 -15.24 -22.42 -12.57
CA LYS A 98 -14.87 -23.06 -11.30
C LYS A 98 -15.66 -22.44 -10.15
N GLU A 99 -15.82 -23.20 -9.06
CA GLU A 99 -16.34 -22.67 -7.81
C GLU A 99 -15.24 -22.00 -7.00
N VAL A 100 -15.63 -21.04 -6.16
CA VAL A 100 -14.75 -20.45 -5.17
C VAL A 100 -14.51 -21.46 -4.06
N ILE A 101 -13.24 -21.73 -3.73
CA ILE A 101 -12.86 -22.55 -2.59
C ILE A 101 -12.35 -21.61 -1.50
N PRO A 102 -13.08 -21.40 -0.40
CA PRO A 102 -12.64 -20.51 0.68
C PRO A 102 -11.44 -21.10 1.43
N ALA A 103 -10.55 -20.23 1.91
CA ALA A 103 -9.49 -20.65 2.81
C ALA A 103 -10.07 -21.04 4.17
N THR A 104 -9.45 -22.06 4.79
CA THR A 104 -9.84 -22.58 6.11
C THR A 104 -8.75 -22.31 7.14
N GLY A 105 -9.08 -22.52 8.43
CA GLY A 105 -8.15 -22.32 9.52
C GLY A 105 -8.16 -20.92 10.13
N GLU A 106 -7.19 -20.69 11.01
CA GLU A 106 -7.00 -19.41 11.69
C GLU A 106 -6.10 -18.47 10.89
N VAL A 107 -6.20 -17.17 11.16
CA VAL A 107 -5.29 -16.16 10.60
C VAL A 107 -3.88 -16.43 11.12
N LYS A 108 -2.91 -16.52 10.23
CA LYS A 108 -1.51 -16.73 10.57
C LYS A 108 -0.86 -15.41 10.97
N GLU A 109 -0.44 -15.35 12.23
CA GLU A 109 0.28 -14.22 12.82
C GLU A 109 1.74 -14.59 13.06
N ASP A 110 2.66 -13.65 12.80
CA ASP A 110 4.07 -13.75 13.15
C ASP A 110 4.59 -12.37 13.58
N LYS A 111 5.22 -12.29 14.75
CA LYS A 111 5.70 -11.02 15.32
C LYS A 111 6.90 -10.43 14.57
N GLU A 112 7.61 -11.25 13.81
CA GLU A 112 8.76 -10.86 13.00
C GLU A 112 8.38 -10.49 11.57
N VAL A 113 7.08 -10.66 11.22
CA VAL A 113 6.50 -10.30 9.94
C VAL A 113 5.50 -9.17 10.13
N PHE A 114 5.68 -8.09 9.37
CA PHE A 114 4.79 -6.94 9.33
C PHE A 114 4.10 -6.88 7.96
N ASN A 115 2.77 -6.95 7.95
CA ASN A 115 1.97 -6.90 6.74
C ASN A 115 1.17 -5.59 6.65
N LEU A 116 1.23 -4.95 5.49
CA LEU A 116 0.59 -3.69 5.18
C LEU A 116 -0.14 -3.79 3.84
N LEU A 117 -1.43 -3.45 3.81
CA LEU A 117 -2.18 -3.37 2.56
C LEU A 117 -1.99 -2.00 1.91
N LEU A 118 -1.41 -1.97 0.72
CA LEU A 118 -1.35 -0.79 -0.12
C LEU A 118 -2.58 -0.76 -1.01
N ILE A 119 -3.36 0.32 -0.91
CA ILE A 119 -4.58 0.52 -1.68
C ILE A 119 -4.42 1.76 -2.55
N GLY A 120 -4.46 1.57 -3.86
CA GLY A 120 -4.54 2.66 -4.83
C GLY A 120 -6.00 2.93 -5.19
N SER A 121 -6.48 4.12 -4.90
CA SER A 121 -7.85 4.53 -5.23
C SER A 121 -7.91 5.50 -6.41
N ASP A 122 -9.00 5.48 -7.13
CA ASP A 122 -9.17 6.15 -8.43
C ASP A 122 -9.61 7.62 -8.33
N GLU A 123 -9.53 8.22 -7.13
CA GLU A 123 -9.86 9.64 -6.97
C GLU A 123 -8.89 10.55 -7.74
N ARG A 124 -9.48 11.45 -8.52
CA ARG A 124 -8.74 12.39 -9.39
C ARG A 124 -8.58 13.78 -8.77
N THR A 125 -9.31 14.11 -7.70
CA THR A 125 -9.48 15.47 -7.19
C THR A 125 -8.69 15.77 -5.92
N GLY A 126 -7.81 14.89 -5.46
CA GLY A 126 -7.12 15.03 -4.17
C GLY A 126 -8.05 14.91 -2.94
N VAL A 127 -9.35 14.79 -3.15
CA VAL A 127 -10.36 14.55 -2.12
C VAL A 127 -10.69 13.06 -2.12
N TYR A 128 -10.55 12.42 -0.96
CA TYR A 128 -10.94 11.02 -0.80
C TYR A 128 -12.46 10.90 -0.76
N SER A 129 -13.01 9.97 -1.56
CA SER A 129 -14.45 9.73 -1.72
C SER A 129 -14.81 8.32 -1.29
N ASP A 130 -16.00 8.19 -0.73
CA ASP A 130 -16.58 6.92 -0.29
C ASP A 130 -17.06 6.05 -1.46
N TYR A 131 -17.17 6.64 -2.64
CA TYR A 131 -17.64 5.95 -3.85
C TYR A 131 -16.52 5.50 -4.79
N SER A 132 -15.27 5.74 -4.40
CA SER A 132 -14.10 5.35 -5.19
C SER A 132 -13.89 3.84 -5.17
N ARG A 133 -13.07 3.36 -6.12
CA ARG A 133 -12.66 1.96 -6.20
C ARG A 133 -11.23 1.80 -5.71
N GLY A 134 -10.96 0.70 -5.03
CA GLY A 134 -9.60 0.26 -4.73
C GLY A 134 -9.01 -0.49 -5.93
N ASP A 135 -8.61 0.23 -6.98
CA ASP A 135 -8.16 -0.36 -8.24
C ASP A 135 -6.79 -1.04 -8.16
N THR A 136 -6.00 -0.69 -7.16
CA THR A 136 -4.75 -1.38 -6.81
C THR A 136 -4.90 -1.97 -5.42
N CYS A 137 -4.60 -3.25 -5.28
CA CYS A 137 -4.54 -3.96 -4.02
C CYS A 137 -3.23 -4.74 -3.97
N MET A 138 -2.31 -4.33 -3.10
CA MET A 138 -1.00 -4.94 -2.99
C MET A 138 -0.65 -5.16 -1.52
N LEU A 139 -0.29 -6.38 -1.15
CA LEU A 139 0.22 -6.68 0.18
C LEU A 139 1.74 -6.45 0.17
N LEU A 140 2.19 -5.54 1.02
CA LEU A 140 3.59 -5.34 1.35
C LEU A 140 3.86 -6.04 2.67
N SER A 141 4.80 -6.97 2.66
CA SER A 141 5.25 -7.70 3.85
C SER A 141 6.73 -7.44 4.11
N ILE A 142 7.08 -7.23 5.36
CA ILE A 142 8.46 -7.09 5.83
C ILE A 142 8.72 -8.22 6.83
N ASN A 143 9.52 -9.20 6.42
CA ASN A 143 9.93 -10.30 7.26
C ASN A 143 11.35 -10.03 7.80
N THR A 144 11.49 -10.00 9.11
CA THR A 144 12.76 -9.72 9.82
C THR A 144 13.30 -10.92 10.57
N SER A 145 12.73 -12.11 10.38
CA SER A 145 13.14 -13.35 11.08
C SER A 145 14.52 -13.88 10.64
N GLY A 146 14.94 -13.57 9.41
CA GLY A 146 16.22 -14.00 8.84
C GLY A 146 17.38 -13.03 9.15
N GLU A 147 18.61 -13.45 8.80
CA GLU A 147 19.81 -12.58 8.89
C GLU A 147 19.69 -11.33 7.98
N VAL A 148 19.06 -11.51 6.82
CA VAL A 148 18.73 -10.43 5.89
C VAL A 148 17.21 -10.29 5.85
N PRO A 149 16.66 -9.10 6.14
CA PRO A 149 15.24 -8.89 6.01
C PRO A 149 14.76 -9.07 4.56
N VAL A 150 13.51 -9.50 4.41
CA VAL A 150 12.87 -9.68 3.11
C VAL A 150 11.66 -8.76 3.00
N ILE A 151 11.60 -8.00 1.91
CA ILE A 151 10.40 -7.24 1.51
C ILE A 151 9.68 -8.03 0.43
N SER A 152 8.45 -8.44 0.71
CA SER A 152 7.60 -9.16 -0.25
C SER A 152 6.51 -8.22 -0.77
N LEU A 153 6.39 -8.13 -2.09
CA LEU A 153 5.33 -7.39 -2.77
C LEU A 153 4.40 -8.36 -3.49
N VAL A 154 3.18 -8.46 -3.00
CA VAL A 154 2.17 -9.37 -3.53
C VAL A 154 1.02 -8.59 -4.14
N SER A 155 0.90 -8.59 -5.46
CA SER A 155 -0.26 -7.99 -6.13
C SER A 155 -1.46 -8.92 -6.02
N LEU A 156 -2.57 -8.41 -5.50
CA LEU A 156 -3.84 -9.12 -5.39
C LEU A 156 -4.74 -8.70 -6.54
N GLN A 157 -5.20 -9.67 -7.34
CA GLN A 157 -6.06 -9.38 -8.48
C GLN A 157 -7.42 -8.85 -8.00
N ARG A 158 -7.80 -7.68 -8.46
CA ARG A 158 -8.97 -6.94 -7.98
C ARG A 158 -10.30 -7.61 -8.26
N ASP A 159 -10.38 -8.43 -9.33
CA ASP A 159 -11.60 -9.08 -9.82
C ASP A 159 -11.84 -10.45 -9.19
N MET A 160 -11.08 -10.84 -8.16
CA MET A 160 -11.32 -12.06 -7.38
C MET A 160 -12.68 -11.99 -6.70
N ALA A 161 -13.49 -13.06 -6.87
CA ALA A 161 -14.76 -13.22 -6.19
C ALA A 161 -14.52 -13.56 -4.71
N VAL A 162 -14.82 -12.63 -3.83
CA VAL A 162 -14.78 -12.81 -2.37
C VAL A 162 -16.18 -12.79 -1.80
N GLN A 163 -16.43 -13.57 -0.74
CA GLN A 163 -17.68 -13.46 -0.01
C GLN A 163 -17.61 -12.24 0.91
N VAL A 164 -18.42 -11.23 0.62
CA VAL A 164 -18.41 -9.95 1.34
C VAL A 164 -18.69 -10.16 2.83
N LEU A 165 -17.84 -9.65 3.70
CA LEU A 165 -17.90 -9.93 5.14
C LEU A 165 -19.03 -9.19 5.84
N GLU A 166 -19.33 -7.95 5.45
CA GLU A 166 -20.31 -7.11 6.14
C GLU A 166 -20.95 -6.07 5.22
N GLY A 167 -21.94 -5.35 5.75
CA GLY A 167 -22.71 -4.33 5.01
C GLY A 167 -23.91 -4.91 4.28
N GLU A 168 -24.45 -4.16 3.33
CA GLU A 168 -25.65 -4.50 2.59
C GLU A 168 -25.51 -5.81 1.78
N PHE A 169 -24.31 -6.11 1.33
CA PHE A 169 -24.01 -7.27 0.48
C PHE A 169 -23.34 -8.42 1.26
N ALA A 170 -23.40 -8.40 2.58
CA ALA A 170 -22.79 -9.44 3.42
C ALA A 170 -23.26 -10.85 3.03
N GLY A 171 -22.30 -11.76 2.86
CA GLY A 171 -22.56 -13.16 2.46
C GLY A 171 -22.68 -13.39 0.95
N GLU A 172 -22.74 -12.34 0.14
CA GLU A 172 -22.77 -12.45 -1.32
C GLU A 172 -21.34 -12.45 -1.90
N TYR A 173 -21.18 -13.08 -3.07
CA TYR A 173 -19.92 -13.02 -3.80
C TYR A 173 -19.88 -11.78 -4.68
N ASP A 174 -18.81 -11.00 -4.55
CA ASP A 174 -18.51 -9.84 -5.40
C ASP A 174 -16.99 -9.66 -5.54
N LYS A 175 -16.55 -8.75 -6.43
CA LYS A 175 -15.14 -8.46 -6.67
C LYS A 175 -14.47 -7.91 -5.41
N LEU A 176 -13.23 -8.29 -5.15
CA LEU A 176 -12.43 -7.74 -4.06
C LEU A 176 -12.39 -6.20 -4.08
N THR A 177 -12.23 -5.58 -5.26
CA THR A 177 -12.22 -4.10 -5.38
C THR A 177 -13.52 -3.45 -4.92
N HIS A 178 -14.68 -4.14 -5.02
CA HIS A 178 -15.96 -3.59 -4.58
C HIS A 178 -16.10 -3.52 -3.06
N THR A 179 -15.37 -4.35 -2.31
CA THR A 179 -15.38 -4.30 -0.85
C THR A 179 -14.89 -2.94 -0.33
N PHE A 180 -13.99 -2.29 -1.08
CA PHE A 180 -13.58 -0.92 -0.79
C PHE A 180 -14.74 0.08 -0.89
N ARG A 181 -15.61 -0.05 -1.90
CA ARG A 181 -16.80 0.78 -2.07
C ARG A 181 -17.85 0.54 -0.96
N TYR A 182 -17.89 -0.67 -0.40
CA TYR A 182 -18.89 -1.05 0.61
C TYR A 182 -18.51 -0.65 2.04
N GLY A 183 -17.22 -0.61 2.36
CA GLY A 183 -16.75 -0.34 3.72
C GLY A 183 -15.34 0.23 3.79
N GLY A 184 -14.89 0.89 2.71
CA GLY A 184 -13.61 1.59 2.68
C GLY A 184 -12.40 0.66 2.78
N ALA A 185 -11.28 1.27 3.12
CA ALA A 185 -10.00 0.57 3.27
C ALA A 185 -10.02 -0.51 4.36
N GLU A 186 -10.76 -0.27 5.44
CA GLU A 186 -10.87 -1.23 6.55
C GLU A 186 -11.58 -2.52 6.14
N LEU A 187 -12.70 -2.42 5.43
CA LEU A 187 -13.39 -3.63 4.95
C LEU A 187 -12.53 -4.39 3.95
N MET A 188 -11.89 -3.68 3.01
CA MET A 188 -11.00 -4.32 2.04
C MET A 188 -9.83 -5.03 2.72
N MET A 189 -9.22 -4.42 3.74
CA MET A 189 -8.14 -5.01 4.54
C MET A 189 -8.60 -6.30 5.24
N ARG A 190 -9.73 -6.25 5.96
CA ARG A 190 -10.31 -7.43 6.62
C ARG A 190 -10.74 -8.51 5.63
N GLN A 191 -11.19 -8.10 4.44
CA GLN A 191 -11.54 -9.03 3.38
C GLN A 191 -10.30 -9.80 2.87
N VAL A 192 -9.16 -9.12 2.71
CA VAL A 192 -7.88 -9.75 2.36
C VAL A 192 -7.43 -10.70 3.47
N GLN A 193 -7.48 -10.25 4.73
CA GLN A 193 -7.14 -11.08 5.89
C GLN A 193 -7.97 -12.36 5.94
N GLU A 194 -9.29 -12.26 5.77
CA GLU A 194 -10.18 -13.42 5.80
C GLU A 194 -9.98 -14.33 4.58
N ALA A 195 -9.83 -13.78 3.38
CA ALA A 195 -9.68 -14.55 2.16
C ALA A 195 -8.38 -15.37 2.12
N PHE A 196 -7.30 -14.84 2.71
CA PHE A 196 -5.98 -15.47 2.66
C PHE A 196 -5.45 -15.95 4.02
N LYS A 197 -6.22 -15.75 5.09
CA LYS A 197 -5.82 -16.12 6.46
C LYS A 197 -4.44 -15.58 6.85
N VAL A 198 -4.12 -14.38 6.39
CA VAL A 198 -2.89 -13.65 6.66
C VAL A 198 -3.20 -12.44 7.55
N ASP A 199 -2.41 -12.24 8.60
CA ASP A 199 -2.57 -11.08 9.48
C ASP A 199 -2.25 -9.78 8.72
N VAL A 200 -3.22 -8.84 8.65
CA VAL A 200 -3.09 -7.53 7.99
C VAL A 200 -3.75 -6.48 8.87
N ASP A 201 -2.98 -5.90 9.77
CA ASP A 201 -3.49 -4.91 10.73
C ASP A 201 -3.55 -3.48 10.19
N TYR A 202 -2.80 -3.21 9.12
CA TYR A 202 -2.61 -1.84 8.65
C TYR A 202 -2.82 -1.73 7.16
N TYR A 203 -3.27 -0.52 6.74
CA TYR A 203 -3.33 -0.15 5.34
C TYR A 203 -2.73 1.24 5.10
N VAL A 204 -2.30 1.48 3.88
CA VAL A 204 -1.99 2.79 3.34
C VAL A 204 -2.79 2.97 2.07
N ARG A 205 -3.64 4.00 2.05
CA ARG A 205 -4.44 4.40 0.90
C ARG A 205 -3.83 5.64 0.24
N ILE A 206 -3.62 5.56 -1.06
CA ILE A 206 -3.12 6.66 -1.89
C ILE A 206 -4.04 6.84 -3.10
N ASN A 207 -4.26 8.09 -3.51
CA ASN A 207 -4.92 8.43 -4.75
C ASN A 207 -3.90 8.84 -5.82
N PHE A 208 -4.37 9.21 -7.01
CA PHE A 208 -3.49 9.59 -8.12
C PHE A 208 -2.58 10.77 -7.81
N GLU A 209 -3.08 11.78 -7.09
CA GLU A 209 -2.28 12.96 -6.73
C GLU A 209 -1.15 12.60 -5.76
N VAL A 210 -1.45 11.76 -4.75
CA VAL A 210 -0.44 11.28 -3.81
C VAL A 210 0.60 10.41 -4.50
N PHE A 211 0.16 9.55 -5.42
CA PHE A 211 1.07 8.73 -6.22
C PHE A 211 2.05 9.60 -7.03
N LYS A 212 1.52 10.58 -7.79
CA LYS A 212 2.37 11.50 -8.59
C LYS A 212 3.35 12.28 -7.71
N ALA A 213 2.83 12.90 -6.65
CA ALA A 213 3.64 13.66 -5.72
C ALA A 213 4.73 12.81 -5.07
N GLY A 214 4.44 11.54 -4.75
CA GLY A 214 5.41 10.60 -4.21
C GLY A 214 6.54 10.28 -5.16
N ILE A 215 6.22 9.96 -6.40
CA ILE A 215 7.22 9.69 -7.45
C ILE A 215 8.08 10.94 -7.71
N ASP A 216 7.47 12.11 -7.81
CA ASP A 216 8.21 13.36 -8.04
C ASP A 216 9.11 13.73 -6.85
N ALA A 217 8.64 13.49 -5.61
CA ALA A 217 9.40 13.80 -4.40
C ALA A 217 10.65 12.92 -4.23
N ILE A 218 10.65 11.69 -4.76
CA ILE A 218 11.84 10.83 -4.80
C ILE A 218 12.74 11.10 -6.02
N GLY A 219 12.35 12.06 -6.88
CA GLY A 219 13.10 12.44 -8.07
C GLY A 219 12.79 11.61 -9.31
N GLY A 220 11.69 10.84 -9.34
CA GLY A 220 11.32 9.97 -10.43
C GLY A 220 11.73 8.50 -10.21
N VAL A 221 11.37 7.64 -11.17
CA VAL A 221 11.67 6.19 -11.14
C VAL A 221 12.17 5.69 -12.49
N ASP A 222 13.08 4.73 -12.47
CA ASP A 222 13.60 4.09 -13.66
C ASP A 222 12.83 2.81 -13.95
N VAL A 223 12.15 2.77 -15.11
CA VAL A 223 11.32 1.64 -15.53
C VAL A 223 11.70 1.22 -16.95
N TYR A 224 11.81 -0.08 -17.19
CA TYR A 224 12.01 -0.63 -18.53
C TYR A 224 10.68 -0.64 -19.28
N MET A 225 10.66 -0.09 -20.50
CA MET A 225 9.51 -0.11 -21.39
C MET A 225 9.83 -0.92 -22.64
N ASP A 226 8.88 -1.77 -23.04
CA ASP A 226 8.96 -2.53 -24.28
C ASP A 226 8.44 -1.74 -25.50
N ASP A 227 8.48 -2.36 -26.69
CA ASP A 227 8.07 -1.73 -27.95
C ASP A 227 6.56 -1.40 -27.97
N ALA A 228 5.71 -2.26 -27.40
CA ALA A 228 4.27 -2.05 -27.36
C ALA A 228 3.89 -0.89 -26.42
N GLU A 229 4.54 -0.81 -25.27
CA GLU A 229 4.35 0.26 -24.28
C GLU A 229 4.81 1.62 -24.85
N VAL A 230 5.98 1.66 -25.47
CA VAL A 230 6.50 2.87 -26.12
C VAL A 230 5.58 3.32 -27.26
N THR A 231 5.13 2.38 -28.11
CA THR A 231 4.18 2.69 -29.19
C THR A 231 2.90 3.28 -28.65
N TYR A 232 2.33 2.71 -27.57
CA TYR A 232 1.14 3.26 -26.94
C TYR A 232 1.35 4.69 -26.42
N PHE A 233 2.51 4.97 -25.80
CA PHE A 233 2.82 6.32 -25.31
C PHE A 233 2.95 7.33 -26.43
N HIS A 234 3.52 6.94 -27.58
CA HIS A 234 3.65 7.81 -28.75
C HIS A 234 2.30 8.05 -29.42
N ASP A 235 1.53 7.00 -29.70
CA ASP A 235 0.25 7.06 -30.41
C ASP A 235 -0.83 7.75 -29.54
N GLY A 236 -0.80 7.54 -28.23
CA GLY A 236 -1.64 8.21 -27.25
C GLY A 236 -1.26 9.65 -26.96
N HIS A 237 -0.17 10.15 -27.57
CA HIS A 237 0.39 11.49 -27.32
C HIS A 237 0.69 11.77 -25.86
N ILE A 238 1.04 10.71 -25.08
CA ILE A 238 1.38 10.82 -23.66
C ILE A 238 2.79 11.39 -23.51
N SER A 239 3.76 10.82 -24.24
CA SER A 239 5.13 11.31 -24.31
C SER A 239 5.82 10.82 -25.58
N SER A 240 6.52 11.71 -26.28
CA SER A 240 7.39 11.38 -27.41
C SER A 240 8.84 11.05 -26.98
N ASP A 241 9.16 11.26 -25.73
CA ASP A 241 10.54 11.19 -25.24
C ASP A 241 10.90 9.81 -24.66
N VAL A 242 9.90 8.91 -24.52
CA VAL A 242 10.13 7.54 -24.09
C VAL A 242 10.65 6.68 -25.24
N PHE A 243 11.46 5.66 -24.92
CA PHE A 243 12.09 4.76 -25.89
C PHE A 243 12.12 3.32 -25.34
N VAL A 244 12.30 2.36 -26.22
CA VAL A 244 12.48 0.96 -25.81
C VAL A 244 13.74 0.82 -24.97
N GLY A 245 13.60 0.42 -23.71
CA GLY A 245 14.66 0.36 -22.73
C GLY A 245 14.26 1.03 -21.41
N THR A 246 15.25 1.35 -20.60
CA THR A 246 15.02 1.99 -19.29
C THR A 246 14.75 3.48 -19.46
N ASN A 247 13.59 3.93 -19.00
CA ASN A 247 13.14 5.32 -19.00
C ASN A 247 13.05 5.86 -17.61
N HIS A 248 13.46 7.11 -17.41
CA HIS A 248 13.27 7.83 -16.17
C HIS A 248 11.90 8.55 -16.19
N LEU A 249 10.95 8.05 -15.38
CA LEU A 249 9.57 8.52 -15.38
C LEU A 249 9.32 9.44 -14.19
N ASN A 250 8.74 10.62 -14.42
CA ASN A 250 8.16 11.48 -13.40
C ASN A 250 6.80 10.91 -12.94
N GLY A 251 6.14 11.59 -11.99
CA GLY A 251 4.86 11.12 -11.42
C GLY A 251 3.75 10.94 -12.45
N GLU A 252 3.63 11.87 -13.42
CA GLU A 252 2.61 11.77 -14.49
C GLU A 252 2.86 10.56 -15.41
N LEU A 253 4.08 10.39 -15.88
CA LEU A 253 4.44 9.28 -16.77
C LEU A 253 4.38 7.93 -16.04
N ALA A 254 4.83 7.87 -14.79
CA ALA A 254 4.72 6.68 -13.96
C ALA A 254 3.26 6.29 -13.68
N LEU A 255 2.37 7.28 -13.48
CA LEU A 255 0.94 7.03 -13.34
C LEU A 255 0.35 6.50 -14.65
N ALA A 256 0.67 7.11 -15.79
CA ALA A 256 0.23 6.64 -17.09
C ALA A 256 0.68 5.19 -17.35
N TYR A 257 1.95 4.88 -17.08
CA TYR A 257 2.50 3.53 -17.20
C TYR A 257 1.79 2.52 -16.30
N SER A 258 1.54 2.87 -15.03
CA SER A 258 0.84 2.02 -14.06
C SER A 258 -0.62 1.74 -14.41
N ARG A 259 -1.23 2.57 -15.26
CA ARG A 259 -2.63 2.45 -15.66
C ARG A 259 -2.81 1.80 -17.03
N LEU A 260 -1.73 1.59 -17.77
CA LEU A 260 -1.75 1.00 -19.10
C LEU A 260 -2.34 -0.42 -19.06
N ARG A 261 -3.39 -0.65 -19.86
CA ARG A 261 -4.07 -1.94 -19.99
C ARG A 261 -4.61 -2.19 -21.40
N GLU A 262 -4.63 -1.18 -22.26
CA GLU A 262 -5.24 -1.24 -23.60
C GLU A 262 -4.42 -2.10 -24.58
N ILE A 263 -3.14 -2.32 -24.29
CA ILE A 263 -2.24 -3.12 -25.14
C ILE A 263 -2.20 -4.60 -24.75
N ASP A 264 -2.72 -4.95 -23.55
CA ASP A 264 -2.62 -6.30 -23.01
C ASP A 264 -3.70 -6.59 -21.94
N SER A 265 -3.35 -7.22 -20.83
CA SER A 265 -4.27 -7.71 -19.82
C SER A 265 -4.17 -6.93 -18.50
N ASP A 266 -5.19 -7.08 -17.65
CA ASP A 266 -5.17 -6.59 -16.27
C ASP A 266 -4.01 -7.19 -15.46
N TRP A 267 -3.56 -8.41 -15.79
CA TRP A 267 -2.38 -9.05 -15.16
C TRP A 267 -1.09 -8.27 -15.42
N ASN A 268 -0.91 -7.78 -16.65
CA ASN A 268 0.24 -6.97 -17.01
C ASN A 268 0.17 -5.59 -16.36
N ARG A 269 -1.04 -5.01 -16.22
CA ARG A 269 -1.22 -3.76 -15.49
C ARG A 269 -0.79 -3.89 -14.02
N ILE A 270 -1.22 -4.91 -13.30
CA ILE A 270 -0.80 -5.11 -11.89
C ILE A 270 0.70 -5.41 -11.76
N GLN A 271 1.31 -6.00 -12.78
CA GLN A 271 2.76 -6.16 -12.85
C GLN A 271 3.45 -4.81 -13.00
N ARG A 272 3.01 -3.93 -13.92
CA ARG A 272 3.53 -2.56 -14.09
C ARG A 272 3.42 -1.75 -12.80
N GLN A 273 2.31 -1.83 -12.11
CA GLN A 273 2.13 -1.18 -10.81
C GLN A 273 3.20 -1.63 -9.80
N ARG A 274 3.46 -2.92 -9.74
CA ARG A 274 4.49 -3.48 -8.85
C ARG A 274 5.90 -3.07 -9.25
N GLU A 275 6.21 -3.02 -10.56
CA GLU A 275 7.49 -2.54 -11.09
C GLU A 275 7.78 -1.10 -10.67
N VAL A 276 6.78 -0.21 -10.75
CA VAL A 276 6.92 1.18 -10.28
C VAL A 276 7.15 1.23 -8.77
N VAL A 277 6.46 0.41 -7.97
CA VAL A 277 6.70 0.35 -6.51
C VAL A 277 8.10 -0.15 -6.19
N ILE A 278 8.60 -1.17 -6.91
CA ILE A 278 9.97 -1.67 -6.74
C ILE A 278 10.99 -0.60 -7.12
N ALA A 279 10.79 0.09 -8.24
CA ALA A 279 11.67 1.17 -8.68
C ALA A 279 11.68 2.33 -7.66
N ALA A 280 10.51 2.68 -7.09
CA ALA A 280 10.41 3.67 -6.02
C ALA A 280 11.16 3.23 -4.76
N LEU A 281 11.04 1.97 -4.32
CA LEU A 281 11.81 1.43 -3.20
C LEU A 281 13.33 1.48 -3.45
N GLN A 282 13.76 1.18 -4.67
CA GLN A 282 15.18 1.27 -5.05
C GLN A 282 15.67 2.72 -5.02
N GLN A 283 14.86 3.67 -5.48
CA GLN A 283 15.18 5.09 -5.44
C GLN A 283 15.31 5.59 -4.00
N VAL A 284 14.34 5.27 -3.13
CA VAL A 284 14.38 5.62 -1.69
C VAL A 284 15.63 5.06 -1.01
N ARG A 285 16.09 3.86 -1.38
CA ARG A 285 17.33 3.27 -0.85
C ARG A 285 18.59 4.09 -1.17
N SER A 286 18.57 4.90 -2.22
CA SER A 286 19.68 5.77 -2.59
C SER A 286 19.68 7.12 -1.85
N MET A 287 18.57 7.45 -1.17
CA MET A 287 18.37 8.73 -0.51
C MET A 287 19.11 8.81 0.83
N SER A 288 19.56 9.99 1.19
CA SER A 288 20.05 10.30 2.53
C SER A 288 18.90 10.35 3.54
N LEU A 289 19.20 10.19 4.82
CA LEU A 289 18.21 10.31 5.89
C LEU A 289 17.49 11.67 5.90
N THR A 290 18.17 12.74 5.50
CA THR A 290 17.56 14.09 5.41
C THR A 290 16.55 14.17 4.26
N GLU A 291 16.84 13.53 3.13
CA GLU A 291 15.92 13.46 2.00
C GLU A 291 14.71 12.59 2.33
N ILE A 292 14.91 11.46 3.02
CA ILE A 292 13.82 10.62 3.51
C ILE A 292 12.93 11.38 4.50
N ASP A 293 13.51 12.19 5.39
CA ASP A 293 12.77 13.03 6.33
C ASP A 293 11.89 14.06 5.59
N ALA A 294 12.44 14.73 4.58
CA ALA A 294 11.69 15.66 3.73
C ALA A 294 10.58 14.96 2.93
N LEU A 295 10.82 13.73 2.46
CA LEU A 295 9.82 12.91 1.78
C LEU A 295 8.65 12.58 2.72
N ILE A 296 8.94 12.19 3.96
CA ILE A 296 7.94 11.92 4.99
C ILE A 296 7.09 13.17 5.24
N ASP A 297 7.71 14.34 5.43
CA ASP A 297 6.99 15.60 5.63
C ASP A 297 6.06 15.96 4.46
N THR A 298 6.47 15.62 3.25
CA THR A 298 5.68 15.90 2.04
C THR A 298 4.49 14.94 1.90
N LEU A 299 4.71 13.64 2.10
CA LEU A 299 3.70 12.63 1.79
C LEU A 299 2.75 12.32 2.94
N LEU A 300 3.24 12.38 4.18
CA LEU A 300 2.47 11.98 5.35
C LEU A 300 1.13 12.72 5.50
N PRO A 301 1.02 14.04 5.21
CA PRO A 301 -0.25 14.75 5.25
C PRO A 301 -1.25 14.33 4.16
N MET A 302 -0.76 13.67 3.11
CA MET A 302 -1.53 13.35 1.91
C MET A 302 -2.08 11.93 1.92
N VAL A 303 -1.44 11.00 2.66
CA VAL A 303 -1.87 9.60 2.74
C VAL A 303 -3.02 9.41 3.74
N ARG A 304 -3.80 8.34 3.55
CA ARG A 304 -4.79 7.85 4.51
C ARG A 304 -4.35 6.49 5.02
N THR A 305 -4.39 6.31 6.34
CA THR A 305 -3.90 5.08 6.97
C THR A 305 -4.49 4.92 8.37
N ASN A 306 -4.58 3.67 8.84
CA ASN A 306 -4.84 3.34 10.24
C ASN A 306 -3.55 3.06 11.04
N LEU A 307 -2.36 3.33 10.46
CA LEU A 307 -1.10 3.22 11.18
C LEU A 307 -1.11 4.13 12.40
N THR A 308 -0.84 3.56 13.57
CA THR A 308 -0.69 4.36 14.79
C THR A 308 0.67 5.05 14.84
N GLU A 309 0.76 6.13 15.64
CA GLU A 309 2.02 6.83 15.91
C GLU A 309 3.14 5.88 16.30
N TRP A 310 2.83 4.98 17.21
CA TRP A 310 3.79 4.01 17.70
C TRP A 310 4.29 3.07 16.60
N LYS A 311 3.39 2.61 15.73
CA LYS A 311 3.75 1.69 14.63
C LYS A 311 4.65 2.38 13.61
N VAL A 312 4.37 3.63 13.22
CA VAL A 312 5.24 4.39 12.31
C VAL A 312 6.62 4.60 12.94
N ALA A 313 6.69 4.94 14.25
CA ALA A 313 7.96 5.04 14.94
C ALA A 313 8.76 3.72 14.91
N GLN A 314 8.09 2.58 15.09
CA GLN A 314 8.72 1.26 14.96
C GLN A 314 9.24 1.01 13.53
N LEU A 315 8.45 1.34 12.50
CA LEU A 315 8.86 1.19 11.09
C LEU A 315 10.06 2.07 10.74
N LEU A 316 10.11 3.29 11.25
CA LEU A 316 11.26 4.18 11.08
C LEU A 316 12.53 3.63 11.75
N LEU A 317 12.40 2.97 12.90
CA LEU A 317 13.53 2.30 13.57
C LEU A 317 14.02 1.07 12.78
N LEU A 318 13.16 0.41 12.02
CA LEU A 318 13.51 -0.71 11.14
C LEU A 318 14.14 -0.24 9.81
N LEU A 319 14.02 1.04 9.45
CA LEU A 319 14.46 1.59 8.17
C LEU A 319 15.90 1.18 7.80
N PRO A 320 16.92 1.29 8.69
CA PRO A 320 18.29 0.90 8.35
C PRO A 320 18.43 -0.58 7.96
N SER A 321 17.64 -1.46 8.57
CA SER A 321 17.62 -2.90 8.24
C SER A 321 16.92 -3.15 6.90
N VAL A 322 15.80 -2.47 6.66
CA VAL A 322 14.98 -2.61 5.45
C VAL A 322 15.67 -2.04 4.20
N MET A 323 16.57 -1.06 4.37
CA MET A 323 17.37 -0.50 3.27
C MET A 323 18.21 -1.55 2.53
N ASN A 324 18.62 -2.63 3.22
CA ASN A 324 19.39 -3.72 2.65
C ASN A 324 18.58 -5.02 2.45
N ALA A 325 17.27 -4.96 2.65
CA ALA A 325 16.39 -6.12 2.52
C ALA A 325 16.39 -6.67 1.08
N GLU A 326 16.23 -7.97 0.93
CA GLU A 326 15.92 -8.57 -0.35
C GLU A 326 14.49 -8.23 -0.76
N ILE A 327 14.25 -8.00 -2.06
CA ILE A 327 12.91 -7.74 -2.59
C ILE A 327 12.47 -8.95 -3.38
N GLN A 328 11.35 -9.52 -2.99
CA GLN A 328 10.67 -10.58 -3.74
C GLN A 328 9.25 -10.16 -4.13
N GLN A 329 8.68 -10.80 -5.15
CA GLN A 329 7.40 -10.38 -5.69
C GLN A 329 6.60 -11.55 -6.26
N MET A 330 5.28 -11.45 -6.14
CA MET A 330 4.37 -12.39 -6.79
C MET A 330 3.02 -11.74 -7.10
N SER A 331 2.16 -12.47 -7.82
CA SER A 331 0.75 -12.11 -8.04
C SER A 331 -0.15 -13.24 -7.56
N ILE A 332 -1.24 -12.90 -6.94
CA ILE A 332 -2.31 -13.79 -6.50
C ILE A 332 -3.61 -13.43 -7.27
N PRO A 333 -4.35 -14.43 -7.77
CA PRO A 333 -4.15 -15.87 -7.64
C PRO A 333 -3.07 -16.41 -8.58
N VAL A 334 -2.44 -17.52 -8.18
CA VAL A 334 -1.41 -18.18 -8.96
C VAL A 334 -2.03 -18.95 -10.14
N LYS A 335 -1.33 -19.01 -11.27
CA LYS A 335 -1.81 -19.73 -12.47
C LYS A 335 -2.20 -21.18 -12.14
N GLY A 336 -3.41 -21.57 -12.56
CA GLY A 336 -3.99 -22.89 -12.31
C GLY A 336 -4.87 -23.00 -11.07
N THR A 337 -4.85 -21.99 -10.18
CA THR A 337 -5.66 -21.96 -8.94
C THR A 337 -6.91 -21.07 -9.06
N TYR A 338 -7.27 -20.65 -10.24
CA TYR A 338 -8.45 -19.84 -10.50
C TYR A 338 -9.16 -20.25 -11.79
N GLY A 339 -10.39 -19.81 -11.91
CA GLY A 339 -11.22 -19.93 -13.09
C GLY A 339 -12.08 -18.68 -13.24
N SER A 340 -13.17 -18.77 -14.00
CA SER A 340 -14.15 -17.72 -14.09
C SER A 340 -15.50 -18.17 -13.56
N MET A 341 -16.27 -17.23 -13.01
CA MET A 341 -17.67 -17.41 -12.69
C MET A 341 -18.45 -16.15 -13.07
N ILE A 342 -19.76 -16.28 -13.20
CA ILE A 342 -20.65 -15.14 -13.42
C ILE A 342 -21.28 -14.76 -12.09
N ASP A 343 -21.14 -13.50 -11.69
CA ASP A 343 -21.75 -12.96 -10.48
C ASP A 343 -23.27 -12.70 -10.67
N LYS A 344 -23.94 -12.28 -9.59
CA LYS A 344 -25.37 -11.96 -9.60
C LYS A 344 -25.77 -10.83 -10.57
N ASN A 345 -24.82 -9.99 -10.95
CA ASN A 345 -25.04 -8.87 -11.88
C ASN A 345 -24.66 -9.23 -13.33
N ASN A 346 -24.51 -10.53 -13.62
CA ASN A 346 -24.13 -11.07 -14.92
C ASN A 346 -22.76 -10.56 -15.41
N ARG A 347 -21.80 -10.37 -14.48
CA ARG A 347 -20.42 -9.95 -14.76
C ARG A 347 -19.48 -11.13 -14.55
N TYR A 348 -18.42 -11.22 -15.35
CA TYR A 348 -17.34 -12.16 -15.08
C TYR A 348 -16.51 -11.70 -13.89
N VAL A 349 -16.25 -12.64 -13.00
CA VAL A 349 -15.35 -12.51 -11.85
C VAL A 349 -14.43 -13.73 -11.79
N LEU A 350 -13.27 -13.59 -11.15
CA LEU A 350 -12.38 -14.72 -10.97
C LEU A 350 -12.83 -15.58 -9.79
N SER A 351 -13.20 -16.81 -10.06
CA SER A 351 -13.36 -17.83 -9.02
C SER A 351 -11.98 -18.33 -8.59
N VAL A 352 -11.68 -18.27 -7.31
CA VAL A 352 -10.34 -18.53 -6.77
C VAL A 352 -10.38 -19.68 -5.77
N ASP A 353 -9.41 -20.56 -5.84
CA ASP A 353 -9.07 -21.50 -4.79
C ASP A 353 -8.23 -20.76 -3.72
N PHE A 354 -8.94 -20.15 -2.76
CA PHE A 354 -8.28 -19.40 -1.69
C PHE A 354 -7.52 -20.31 -0.73
N GLU A 355 -7.92 -21.58 -0.57
CA GLU A 355 -7.18 -22.51 0.28
C GLU A 355 -5.76 -22.72 -0.24
N THR A 356 -5.62 -23.06 -1.53
CA THR A 356 -4.31 -23.23 -2.16
C THR A 356 -3.53 -21.91 -2.21
N ASN A 357 -4.19 -20.80 -2.57
CA ASN A 357 -3.50 -19.49 -2.64
C ASN A 357 -3.07 -18.98 -1.27
N SER A 358 -3.83 -19.24 -0.21
CA SER A 358 -3.45 -18.93 1.18
C SER A 358 -2.19 -19.65 1.56
N GLN A 359 -2.10 -20.97 1.30
CA GLN A 359 -0.91 -21.76 1.60
C GLN A 359 0.32 -21.22 0.84
N ILE A 360 0.19 -20.99 -0.47
CA ILE A 360 1.28 -20.41 -1.28
C ILE A 360 1.72 -19.04 -0.74
N LEU A 361 0.76 -18.19 -0.34
CA LEU A 361 1.05 -16.89 0.22
C LEU A 361 1.77 -17.00 1.56
N HIS A 362 1.34 -17.91 2.44
CA HIS A 362 1.99 -18.14 3.72
C HIS A 362 3.45 -18.61 3.55
N ASP A 363 3.69 -19.57 2.66
CA ASP A 363 5.05 -20.05 2.37
C ASP A 363 5.94 -18.92 1.84
N PHE A 364 5.37 -18.04 1.01
CA PHE A 364 6.06 -16.90 0.44
C PHE A 364 6.40 -15.80 1.45
N LEU A 365 5.49 -15.50 2.40
CA LEU A 365 5.68 -14.41 3.37
C LEU A 365 6.48 -14.82 4.60
N TYR A 366 6.23 -16.03 5.10
CA TYR A 366 6.77 -16.49 6.38
C TYR A 366 7.95 -17.46 6.22
N GLY A 367 8.20 -17.95 5.01
CA GLY A 367 9.10 -19.04 4.74
C GLY A 367 8.43 -20.41 5.00
N GLU A 368 9.00 -21.48 4.46
CA GLU A 368 8.58 -22.84 4.78
C GLU A 368 8.82 -23.06 6.28
N GLY A 369 7.75 -23.33 7.01
CA GLY A 369 7.87 -23.76 8.39
C GLY A 369 8.66 -25.08 8.42
N GLU A 370 9.84 -25.07 9.01
CA GLU A 370 10.59 -26.29 9.38
C GLU A 370 9.77 -27.16 10.33
#